data_b26238f93b80912b67c44265f923a59d
#
_entry.id   b26238f93b80912b67c44265f923a59d
#
_cell.length_a   1.000
_cell.length_b   1.000
_cell.length_c   1.000
_cell.angle_alpha   90.00
_cell.angle_beta   90.00
_cell.angle_gamma   90.00
#
_symmetry.space_group_name_H-M   'P 1'
#
loop_
_entity.id
_entity.type
_entity.pdbx_description
1 polymer ?
#
loop_
_entity_poly.entity_id
_entity_poly.type
_entity_poly.pdbx_seq_one_letter_code
_entity_poly.pdbx_strand_id
1 'polypeptide(L)'
;MQKIWQEAEALQTELVERRRDLHRHPETGWTEFRTASIVIKELQALGYEVYMGDDALVEEEMMGLPVTEVLEQAMVRAVSEGADADLVEKMRGGKTGVVGVMKFSRPGKIVAFRFDMDCNCLLYTS
;
A
#
# COMPACT_ATOMS: atom_id res chain seq x y z
N MET A 1 16.91 20.15 10.82
CA MET A 1 17.26 18.75 11.16
C MET A 1 16.68 18.30 12.48
N GLN A 2 16.92 19.03 13.58
CA GLN A 2 16.32 18.69 14.89
C GLN A 2 14.80 18.59 14.88
N LYS A 3 14.11 19.51 14.19
CA LYS A 3 12.65 19.50 14.07
C LYS A 3 12.14 18.22 13.38
N ILE A 4 12.81 17.78 12.32
CA ILE A 4 12.45 16.54 11.60
C ILE A 4 12.61 15.32 12.51
N TRP A 5 13.70 15.26 13.28
CA TRP A 5 13.92 14.19 14.25
C TRP A 5 12.83 14.15 15.32
N GLN A 6 12.47 15.31 15.88
CA GLN A 6 11.42 15.41 16.89
C GLN A 6 10.06 14.98 16.35
N GLU A 7 9.72 15.37 15.13
CA GLU A 7 8.49 14.95 14.46
C GLU A 7 8.48 13.45 14.18
N ALA A 8 9.62 12.88 13.77
CA ALA A 8 9.75 11.44 13.57
C ALA A 8 9.61 10.66 14.88
N GLU A 9 10.22 11.13 15.96
CA GLU A 9 10.08 10.51 17.28
C GLU A 9 8.64 10.55 17.79
N ALA A 10 7.92 11.63 17.53
CA ALA A 10 6.50 11.76 17.90
C ALA A 10 5.60 10.74 17.20
N LEU A 11 6.01 10.22 16.05
CA LEU A 11 5.28 9.20 15.29
C LEU A 11 5.57 7.77 15.75
N GLN A 12 6.53 7.57 16.67
CA GLN A 12 7.03 6.23 17.02
C GLN A 12 5.93 5.27 17.46
N THR A 13 5.04 5.68 18.34
CA THR A 13 3.94 4.83 18.84
C THR A 13 3.02 4.40 17.70
N GLU A 14 2.61 5.33 16.87
CA GLU A 14 1.76 5.07 15.72
C GLU A 14 2.44 4.13 14.71
N LEU A 15 3.72 4.34 14.43
CA LEU A 15 4.48 3.50 13.52
C LEU A 15 4.62 2.06 14.04
N VAL A 16 4.84 1.89 15.34
CA VAL A 16 4.91 0.56 15.97
C VAL A 16 3.57 -0.16 15.87
N GLU A 17 2.48 0.52 16.17
CA GLU A 17 1.14 -0.05 16.07
C GLU A 17 0.81 -0.45 14.63
N ARG A 18 1.13 0.40 13.66
CA ARG A 18 0.93 0.13 12.25
C ARG A 18 1.76 -1.07 11.78
N ARG A 19 3.02 -1.11 12.16
CA ARG A 19 3.89 -2.25 11.85
C ARG A 19 3.32 -3.57 12.39
N ARG A 20 2.83 -3.55 13.61
CA ARG A 20 2.21 -4.74 14.23
C ARG A 20 0.91 -5.14 13.54
N ASP A 21 0.10 -4.17 13.13
CA ASP A 21 -1.13 -4.43 12.38
C ASP A 21 -0.82 -5.09 11.03
N LEU A 22 0.11 -4.55 10.27
CA LEU A 22 0.53 -5.13 9.00
C LEU A 22 1.14 -6.53 9.17
N HIS A 23 1.91 -6.74 10.22
CA HIS A 23 2.50 -8.04 10.53
C HIS A 23 1.44 -9.10 10.88
N ARG A 24 0.34 -8.70 11.50
CA ARG A 24 -0.79 -9.60 11.79
C ARG A 24 -1.61 -9.97 10.55
N HIS A 25 -1.53 -9.16 9.50
CA HIS A 25 -2.30 -9.33 8.27
C HIS A 25 -1.37 -9.35 7.05
N PRO A 26 -0.43 -10.32 6.99
CA PRO A 26 0.57 -10.34 5.93
C PRO A 26 -0.07 -10.65 4.58
N GLU A 27 0.39 -9.95 3.56
CA GLU A 27 -0.09 -10.09 2.18
C GLU A 27 1.11 -10.23 1.26
N THR A 28 1.05 -11.21 0.35
CA THR A 28 2.11 -11.47 -0.64
C THR A 28 1.94 -10.62 -1.89
N GLY A 29 2.96 -10.60 -2.73
CA GLY A 29 2.96 -9.82 -3.97
C GLY A 29 1.71 -10.02 -4.82
N TRP A 30 1.16 -8.94 -5.33
CA TRP A 30 -0.10 -8.82 -6.08
C TRP A 30 -1.37 -9.11 -5.28
N THR A 31 -1.26 -9.44 -3.99
CA THR A 31 -2.41 -9.66 -3.10
C THR A 31 -2.50 -8.67 -1.95
N GLU A 32 -1.72 -7.58 -2.00
CA GLU A 32 -1.61 -6.56 -0.94
C GLU A 32 -2.80 -5.60 -0.87
N PHE A 33 -4.00 -6.10 -1.06
CA PHE A 33 -5.22 -5.28 -1.13
C PHE A 33 -5.50 -4.49 0.14
N ARG A 34 -5.35 -5.13 1.31
CA ARG A 34 -5.55 -4.45 2.59
C ARG A 34 -4.44 -3.42 2.84
N THR A 35 -3.19 -3.82 2.66
CA THR A 35 -2.03 -2.94 2.86
C THR A 35 -2.10 -1.74 1.92
N ALA A 36 -2.38 -1.96 0.64
CA ALA A 36 -2.53 -0.89 -0.33
C ALA A 36 -3.68 0.07 0.03
N SER A 37 -4.81 -0.45 0.51
CA SER A 37 -5.93 0.42 0.94
C SER A 37 -5.56 1.31 2.12
N ILE A 38 -4.76 0.81 3.06
CA ILE A 38 -4.23 1.61 4.18
C ILE A 38 -3.32 2.72 3.64
N VAL A 39 -2.39 2.37 2.75
CA VAL A 39 -1.46 3.34 2.14
C VAL A 39 -2.21 4.42 1.38
N ILE A 40 -3.21 4.05 0.58
CA ILE A 40 -4.04 5.00 -0.17
C ILE A 40 -4.69 6.01 0.78
N LYS A 41 -5.34 5.53 1.84
CA LYS A 41 -6.01 6.40 2.82
C LYS A 41 -5.05 7.34 3.55
N GLU A 42 -3.88 6.83 3.92
CA GLU A 42 -2.85 7.65 4.58
C GLU A 42 -2.32 8.74 3.66
N LEU A 43 -2.01 8.39 2.42
CA LEU A 43 -1.54 9.38 1.44
C LEU A 43 -2.61 10.43 1.15
N GLN A 44 -3.86 10.04 1.00
CA GLN A 44 -4.97 10.98 0.81
C GLN A 44 -5.13 11.91 2.02
N ALA A 45 -5.04 11.38 3.24
CA ALA A 45 -5.11 12.18 4.46
C ALA A 45 -3.97 13.20 4.57
N LEU A 46 -2.79 12.87 4.01
CA LEU A 46 -1.63 13.77 3.96
C LEU A 46 -1.69 14.78 2.81
N GLY A 47 -2.71 14.73 1.96
CA GLY A 47 -2.90 15.67 0.85
C GLY A 47 -2.23 15.28 -0.47
N TYR A 48 -1.79 14.03 -0.62
CA TYR A 48 -1.26 13.54 -1.90
C TYR A 48 -2.38 13.32 -2.91
N GLU A 49 -2.08 13.59 -4.19
CA GLU A 49 -2.80 12.98 -5.30
C GLU A 49 -2.44 11.51 -5.37
N VAL A 50 -3.42 10.63 -5.34
CA VAL A 50 -3.17 9.18 -5.30
C VAL A 50 -3.69 8.51 -6.57
N TYR A 51 -2.83 7.73 -7.20
CA TYR A 51 -3.13 6.90 -8.36
C TYR A 51 -3.11 5.43 -7.93
N MET A 52 -4.10 4.67 -8.35
CA MET A 52 -4.28 3.26 -7.98
C MET A 52 -4.94 2.49 -9.12
N GLY A 53 -4.87 1.17 -9.05
CA GLY A 53 -5.48 0.31 -10.06
C GLY A 53 -4.96 0.60 -11.46
N ASP A 54 -5.86 0.76 -12.42
CA ASP A 54 -5.53 1.02 -13.83
C ASP A 54 -4.78 2.34 -14.04
N ASP A 55 -4.92 3.30 -13.13
CA ASP A 55 -4.21 4.57 -13.22
C ASP A 55 -2.75 4.48 -12.76
N ALA A 56 -2.39 3.43 -12.04
CA ALA A 56 -1.04 3.22 -11.51
C ALA A 56 -0.28 2.09 -12.22
N LEU A 57 -0.97 1.11 -12.77
CA LEU A 57 -0.37 -0.10 -13.33
C LEU A 57 -0.91 -0.42 -14.72
N VAL A 58 0.01 -0.85 -15.59
CA VAL A 58 -0.30 -1.34 -16.93
C VAL A 58 -0.35 -2.87 -16.87
N GLU A 59 -1.52 -3.45 -17.11
CA GLU A 59 -1.76 -4.89 -16.95
C GLU A 59 -0.79 -5.76 -17.75
N GLU A 60 -0.47 -5.35 -18.97
CA GLU A 60 0.43 -6.07 -19.85
C GLU A 60 1.88 -6.14 -19.34
N GLU A 61 2.23 -5.24 -18.44
CA GLU A 61 3.58 -5.18 -17.83
C GLU A 61 3.66 -5.92 -16.49
N MET A 62 2.54 -6.38 -15.96
CA MET A 62 2.50 -7.09 -14.69
C MET A 62 2.98 -8.54 -14.87
N MET A 63 3.98 -8.93 -14.07
CA MET A 63 4.60 -10.25 -14.17
C MET A 63 4.35 -11.09 -12.92
N GLY A 64 4.12 -12.38 -13.12
CA GLY A 64 3.98 -13.30 -12.01
C GLY A 64 2.67 -13.17 -11.24
N LEU A 65 1.61 -12.70 -11.90
CA LEU A 65 0.28 -12.62 -11.29
C LEU A 65 -0.22 -13.99 -10.84
N PRO A 66 -0.77 -14.09 -9.63
CA PRO A 66 -1.53 -15.27 -9.23
C PRO A 66 -2.73 -15.52 -10.15
N VAL A 67 -3.25 -16.74 -10.14
CA VAL A 67 -4.49 -17.05 -10.86
C VAL A 67 -5.67 -16.27 -10.28
N THR A 68 -6.70 -16.06 -11.09
CA THR A 68 -7.87 -15.24 -10.73
C THR A 68 -8.51 -15.64 -9.40
N GLU A 69 -8.64 -16.95 -9.14
CA GLU A 69 -9.23 -17.46 -7.90
C GLU A 69 -8.44 -17.02 -6.65
N VAL A 70 -7.13 -17.01 -6.73
CA VAL A 70 -6.26 -16.56 -5.62
C VAL A 70 -6.45 -15.05 -5.40
N LEU A 71 -6.50 -14.25 -6.46
CA LEU A 71 -6.73 -12.81 -6.38
C LEU A 71 -8.11 -12.51 -5.78
N GLU A 72 -9.16 -13.20 -6.22
CA GLU A 72 -10.52 -13.00 -5.70
C GLU A 72 -10.62 -13.38 -4.20
N GLN A 73 -10.00 -14.49 -3.79
CA GLN A 73 -9.94 -14.89 -2.38
C GLN A 73 -9.17 -13.86 -1.54
N ALA A 74 -8.09 -13.31 -2.07
CA ALA A 74 -7.32 -12.27 -1.39
C ALA A 74 -8.14 -10.98 -1.22
N MET A 75 -8.95 -10.60 -2.20
CA MET A 75 -9.87 -9.46 -2.10
C MET A 75 -10.91 -9.67 -0.99
N VAL A 76 -11.55 -10.83 -0.96
CA VAL A 76 -12.53 -11.19 0.08
C VAL A 76 -11.88 -11.17 1.46
N ARG A 77 -10.71 -11.75 1.58
CA ARG A 77 -9.93 -11.75 2.83
C ARG A 77 -9.62 -10.33 3.29
N ALA A 78 -9.12 -9.48 2.39
CA ALA A 78 -8.78 -8.09 2.71
C ALA A 78 -9.98 -7.33 3.28
N VAL A 79 -11.14 -7.46 2.66
CA VAL A 79 -12.39 -6.81 3.14
C VAL A 79 -12.80 -7.38 4.49
N SER A 80 -12.71 -8.70 4.69
CA SER A 80 -13.02 -9.35 5.98
C SER A 80 -12.09 -8.88 7.11
N GLU A 81 -10.87 -8.50 6.77
CA GLU A 81 -9.86 -7.98 7.71
C GLU A 81 -9.90 -6.44 7.83
N GLY A 82 -10.93 -5.80 7.32
CA GLY A 82 -11.21 -4.38 7.53
C GLY A 82 -10.81 -3.44 6.41
N ALA A 83 -10.37 -3.95 5.25
CA ALA A 83 -10.07 -3.09 4.10
C ALA A 83 -11.35 -2.45 3.54
N ASP A 84 -11.19 -1.25 2.98
CA ASP A 84 -12.26 -0.55 2.28
C ASP A 84 -12.63 -1.29 1.00
N ALA A 85 -13.87 -1.77 0.93
CA ALA A 85 -14.35 -2.58 -0.19
C ALA A 85 -14.29 -1.84 -1.54
N ASP A 86 -14.55 -0.53 -1.55
CA ASP A 86 -14.48 0.27 -2.78
C ASP A 86 -13.06 0.40 -3.29
N LEU A 87 -12.09 0.59 -2.40
CA LEU A 87 -10.67 0.63 -2.76
C LEU A 87 -10.19 -0.73 -3.25
N VAL A 88 -10.57 -1.80 -2.58
CA VAL A 88 -10.22 -3.17 -2.99
C VAL A 88 -10.76 -3.45 -4.40
N GLU A 89 -11.99 -3.07 -4.68
CA GLU A 89 -12.58 -3.24 -6.02
C GLU A 89 -11.81 -2.48 -7.11
N LYS A 90 -11.34 -1.28 -6.83
CA LYS A 90 -10.52 -0.48 -7.76
C LYS A 90 -9.18 -1.15 -8.08
N MET A 91 -8.70 -2.03 -7.22
CA MET A 91 -7.44 -2.76 -7.40
C MET A 91 -7.64 -4.18 -7.96
N ARG A 92 -8.84 -4.50 -8.42
CA ARG A 92 -9.18 -5.82 -8.98
C ARG A 92 -8.15 -6.25 -10.04
N GLY A 93 -7.82 -7.54 -10.05
CA GLY A 93 -6.80 -8.08 -10.93
C GLY A 93 -5.38 -8.03 -10.37
N GLY A 94 -5.23 -7.73 -9.07
CA GLY A 94 -3.92 -7.64 -8.42
C GLY A 94 -3.23 -6.29 -8.61
N LYS A 95 -3.97 -5.27 -9.05
CA LYS A 95 -3.43 -3.93 -9.32
C LYS A 95 -3.26 -3.14 -8.02
N THR A 96 -2.44 -3.66 -7.13
CA THR A 96 -2.22 -3.16 -5.77
C THR A 96 -1.13 -2.08 -5.66
N GLY A 97 -0.47 -1.74 -6.75
CA GLY A 97 0.49 -0.65 -6.77
C GLY A 97 -0.16 0.70 -6.51
N VAL A 98 0.50 1.54 -5.73
CA VAL A 98 0.00 2.86 -5.35
C VAL A 98 1.05 3.90 -5.68
N VAL A 99 0.64 5.00 -6.30
CA VAL A 99 1.50 6.16 -6.57
C VAL A 99 0.89 7.38 -5.91
N GLY A 100 1.66 8.05 -5.06
CA GLY A 100 1.30 9.33 -4.45
C GLY A 100 2.15 10.45 -5.02
N VAL A 101 1.52 11.54 -5.42
CA VAL A 101 2.20 12.73 -5.94
C VAL A 101 1.84 13.93 -5.10
N MET A 102 2.83 14.65 -4.62
CA MET A 102 2.63 15.92 -3.94
C MET A 102 3.37 17.03 -4.68
N LYS A 103 2.64 18.09 -5.01
CA LYS A 103 3.20 19.27 -5.66
C LYS A 103 3.33 20.37 -4.61
N PHE A 104 4.53 20.94 -4.55
CA PHE A 104 4.81 22.06 -3.64
C PHE A 104 4.75 23.39 -4.39
N SER A 105 4.52 24.48 -3.65
CA SER A 105 4.38 25.82 -4.22
C SER A 105 5.70 26.41 -4.76
N ARG A 106 6.84 25.88 -4.31
CA ARG A 106 8.16 26.36 -4.75
C ARG A 106 8.72 25.48 -5.85
N PRO A 107 9.31 26.08 -6.91
CA PRO A 107 10.01 25.29 -7.92
C PRO A 107 11.23 24.57 -7.30
N GLY A 108 11.53 23.37 -7.77
CA GLY A 108 12.63 22.59 -7.26
C GLY A 108 12.77 21.26 -8.00
N LYS A 109 13.63 20.42 -7.47
CA LYS A 109 13.85 19.09 -8.02
C LYS A 109 12.71 18.14 -7.63
N ILE A 110 12.42 17.20 -8.52
CA ILE A 110 11.50 16.10 -8.23
C ILE A 110 12.29 15.03 -7.48
N VAL A 111 11.76 14.59 -6.35
CA VAL A 111 12.31 13.48 -5.56
C VAL A 111 11.28 12.35 -5.54
N ALA A 112 11.71 11.14 -5.83
CA ALA A 112 10.87 9.96 -5.80
C ALA A 112 11.40 8.95 -4.77
N PHE A 113 10.48 8.33 -4.02
CA PHE A 113 10.76 7.25 -3.08
C PHE A 113 10.00 6.01 -3.51
N ARG A 114 10.62 4.84 -3.40
CA ARG A 114 9.97 3.56 -3.64
C ARG A 114 9.98 2.73 -2.35
N PHE A 115 8.83 2.16 -2.04
CA PHE A 115 8.65 1.27 -0.89
C PHE A 115 7.93 0.01 -1.34
N ASP A 116 8.35 -1.14 -0.85
CA ASP A 116 7.70 -2.41 -1.07
C ASP A 116 6.66 -2.65 0.04
N MET A 117 5.50 -3.20 -0.32
CA MET A 117 4.38 -3.41 0.60
C MET A 117 4.13 -4.88 0.92
N ASP A 118 4.64 -5.78 0.09
CA ASP A 118 4.43 -7.21 0.25
C ASP A 118 5.24 -7.78 1.41
N CYS A 119 4.74 -8.85 2.00
CA CYS A 119 5.51 -9.61 2.98
C CYS A 119 6.44 -10.60 2.28
N ASN A 120 7.64 -10.75 2.82
CA ASN A 120 8.47 -11.92 2.51
C ASN A 120 7.83 -13.15 3.15
N CYS A 121 7.62 -14.18 2.35
CA CYS A 121 6.82 -15.33 2.73
C CYS A 121 7.48 -16.22 3.80
N LEU A 122 7.63 -15.69 5.00
CA LEU A 122 8.05 -16.46 6.18
C LEU A 122 6.95 -17.40 6.67
N LEU A 123 5.73 -17.23 6.15
CA LEU A 123 4.57 -18.02 6.53
C LEU A 123 4.64 -19.49 6.06
N TYR A 124 5.48 -19.80 5.09
CA TYR A 124 5.68 -21.17 4.63
C TYR A 124 6.57 -22.01 5.55
N THR A 125 7.22 -21.39 6.52
CA THR A 125 8.17 -22.05 7.43
C THR A 125 7.67 -22.13 8.88
N SER A 126 6.50 -21.58 9.15
CA SER A 126 5.91 -21.59 10.50
C SER A 126 4.80 -22.62 10.63
#